data_087990e91efc390486ea0e664575f9ca
#
_entry.id   087990e91efc390486ea0e664575f9ca
#
_cell.length_a   1.000
_cell.length_b   1.000
_cell.length_c   1.000
_cell.angle_alpha   90.00
_cell.angle_beta   90.00
_cell.angle_gamma   90.00
#
_symmetry.space_group_name_H-M   'P 1'
#
loop_
_entity.id
_entity.type
_entity.pdbx_description
1 polymer ?
#
loop_
_entity_poly.entity_id
_entity_poly.type
_entity_poly.pdbx_seq_one_letter_code
_entity_poly.pdbx_strand_id
1 'polypeptide(L)'
;MKKTDGLTVFIPVYNEESLIEPNIERLVRFLSDLDIPYEILVGSNGSDDGTVTILAELAACLPELRWFHLPDKGVGAAFREAVSRAVFDRIVTVDMDLSIDLNFIKKGYALLEDHDMVVGSKLTGKQHRSWMRCAASNLFIQIAKWLLDMDFHDYSIAAKAYRKEMVSNYLNRIDKHTFYVVSIVCHAVRDGYRLKEIPVTCVDLRESRFNLIHEGFYKFGNLFRLCLTEYRHPHT
;
A
#
# COMPACT_ATOMS: atom_id res chain seq x y z
N MET A 1 17.23 -7.13 -16.92
CA MET A 1 15.86 -7.08 -17.47
C MET A 1 15.65 -5.72 -18.12
N LYS A 2 14.99 -5.63 -19.30
CA LYS A 2 14.60 -4.33 -19.86
C LYS A 2 13.58 -3.72 -18.89
N LYS A 3 13.81 -2.47 -18.44
CA LYS A 3 12.82 -1.71 -17.66
C LYS A 3 11.55 -1.59 -18.50
N THR A 4 10.44 -2.11 -17.97
CA THR A 4 9.13 -1.98 -18.61
C THR A 4 8.54 -0.68 -18.08
N ASP A 5 8.69 0.38 -18.87
CA ASP A 5 8.16 1.70 -18.49
C ASP A 5 6.64 1.66 -18.51
N GLY A 6 6.03 2.11 -17.43
CA GLY A 6 4.60 2.05 -17.17
C GLY A 6 4.29 1.94 -15.69
N LEU A 7 3.00 1.78 -15.36
CA LEU A 7 2.48 1.82 -14.01
C LEU A 7 1.61 0.61 -13.69
N THR A 8 1.92 -0.13 -12.63
CA THR A 8 0.99 -1.05 -11.98
C THR A 8 0.30 -0.34 -10.83
N VAL A 9 -1.02 -0.20 -10.88
CA VAL A 9 -1.82 0.25 -9.73
C VAL A 9 -2.36 -0.98 -9.02
N PHE A 10 -1.84 -1.25 -7.82
CA PHE A 10 -2.28 -2.39 -7.01
C PHE A 10 -3.33 -2.00 -5.99
N ILE A 11 -4.39 -2.80 -5.91
CA ILE A 11 -5.53 -2.59 -5.00
C ILE A 11 -5.82 -3.89 -4.26
N PRO A 12 -5.52 -3.99 -2.95
CA PRO A 12 -5.97 -5.11 -2.14
C PRO A 12 -7.45 -4.96 -1.80
N VAL A 13 -8.22 -6.05 -1.90
CA VAL A 13 -9.66 -6.05 -1.57
C VAL A 13 -10.02 -7.21 -0.65
N TYR A 14 -10.98 -6.95 0.26
CA TYR A 14 -11.60 -7.94 1.12
C TYR A 14 -13.08 -7.59 1.32
N ASN A 15 -13.99 -8.34 0.69
CA ASN A 15 -15.44 -8.12 0.75
C ASN A 15 -15.84 -6.68 0.37
N GLU A 16 -15.53 -6.31 -0.87
CA GLU A 16 -15.75 -4.96 -1.40
C GLU A 16 -16.68 -4.96 -2.63
N GLU A 17 -17.56 -5.96 -2.77
CA GLU A 17 -18.43 -6.14 -3.94
C GLU A 17 -19.15 -4.88 -4.41
N SER A 18 -19.64 -4.05 -3.47
CA SER A 18 -20.36 -2.83 -3.78
C SER A 18 -19.50 -1.67 -4.30
N LEU A 19 -18.18 -1.76 -4.18
CA LEU A 19 -17.26 -0.67 -4.52
C LEU A 19 -16.44 -0.94 -5.78
N ILE A 20 -16.31 -2.20 -6.19
CA ILE A 20 -15.40 -2.58 -7.27
C ILE A 20 -15.75 -1.87 -8.57
N GLU A 21 -16.95 -2.10 -9.08
CA GLU A 21 -17.37 -1.60 -10.40
C GLU A 21 -17.23 -0.06 -10.50
N PRO A 22 -17.88 0.75 -9.63
CA PRO A 22 -17.84 2.21 -9.77
C PRO A 22 -16.44 2.79 -9.57
N ASN A 23 -15.61 2.16 -8.72
CA ASN A 23 -14.27 2.68 -8.44
C ASN A 23 -13.23 2.21 -9.47
N ILE A 24 -13.36 1.03 -10.04
CA ILE A 24 -12.53 0.60 -11.18
C ILE A 24 -12.82 1.51 -12.38
N GLU A 25 -14.08 1.79 -12.72
CA GLU A 25 -14.40 2.74 -13.81
C GLU A 25 -13.82 4.13 -13.57
N ARG A 26 -13.92 4.62 -12.33
CA ARG A 26 -13.33 5.92 -11.95
C ARG A 26 -11.81 5.93 -12.12
N LEU A 27 -11.17 4.82 -11.73
CA LEU A 27 -9.72 4.68 -11.81
C LEU A 27 -9.24 4.55 -13.26
N VAL A 28 -9.95 3.77 -14.08
CA VAL A 28 -9.67 3.65 -15.53
C VAL A 28 -9.73 5.02 -16.21
N ARG A 29 -10.80 5.81 -15.96
CA ARG A 29 -10.92 7.17 -16.49
C ARG A 29 -9.72 8.04 -16.09
N PHE A 30 -9.36 8.02 -14.80
CA PHE A 30 -8.21 8.80 -14.31
C PHE A 30 -6.88 8.37 -14.95
N LEU A 31 -6.64 7.05 -15.05
CA LEU A 31 -5.37 6.52 -15.58
C LEU A 31 -5.25 6.74 -17.08
N SER A 32 -6.34 6.67 -17.84
CA SER A 32 -6.36 6.93 -19.29
C SER A 32 -5.92 8.35 -19.63
N ASP A 33 -6.08 9.32 -18.72
CA ASP A 33 -5.65 10.71 -18.90
C ASP A 33 -4.14 10.92 -18.64
N LEU A 34 -3.41 9.88 -18.18
CA LEU A 34 -1.99 10.03 -17.81
C LEU A 34 -1.01 9.86 -18.97
N ASP A 35 -1.48 9.38 -20.12
CA ASP A 35 -0.66 9.11 -21.34
C ASP A 35 0.57 8.22 -21.06
N ILE A 36 0.40 7.21 -20.19
CA ILE A 36 1.40 6.20 -19.86
C ILE A 36 0.79 4.81 -19.93
N PRO A 37 1.56 3.77 -20.31
CA PRO A 37 1.09 2.39 -20.18
C PRO A 37 0.78 2.05 -18.72
N TYR A 38 -0.37 1.41 -18.46
CA TYR A 38 -0.74 1.02 -17.12
C TYR A 38 -1.47 -0.34 -17.06
N GLU A 39 -1.48 -0.93 -15.90
CA GLU A 39 -2.40 -1.99 -15.50
C GLU A 39 -3.01 -1.68 -14.14
N ILE A 40 -4.23 -2.15 -13.92
CA ILE A 40 -4.87 -2.20 -12.61
C ILE A 40 -4.80 -3.66 -12.17
N LEU A 41 -4.12 -3.92 -11.05
CA LEU A 41 -3.99 -5.26 -10.48
C LEU A 41 -4.76 -5.33 -9.17
N VAL A 42 -5.86 -6.08 -9.14
CA VAL A 42 -6.68 -6.23 -7.93
C VAL A 42 -6.39 -7.57 -7.26
N GLY A 43 -6.02 -7.52 -5.98
CA GLY A 43 -5.74 -8.71 -5.17
C GLY A 43 -6.86 -8.96 -4.15
N SER A 44 -7.76 -9.90 -4.44
CA SER A 44 -8.75 -10.38 -3.47
C SER A 44 -8.07 -11.29 -2.45
N ASN A 45 -8.22 -10.98 -1.18
CA ASN A 45 -7.57 -11.72 -0.09
C ASN A 45 -8.59 -12.23 0.92
N GLY A 46 -9.11 -13.43 0.69
CA GLY A 46 -10.08 -14.11 1.55
C GLY A 46 -11.51 -13.58 1.43
N SER A 47 -11.87 -12.95 0.30
CA SER A 47 -13.26 -12.51 0.09
C SER A 47 -14.20 -13.70 -0.11
N ASP A 48 -15.38 -13.64 0.50
CA ASP A 48 -16.44 -14.63 0.47
C ASP A 48 -17.80 -14.06 0.02
N ASP A 49 -17.82 -12.81 -0.43
CA ASP A 49 -18.95 -12.13 -1.09
C ASP A 49 -18.84 -12.16 -2.64
N GLY A 50 -19.61 -11.33 -3.35
CA GLY A 50 -19.57 -11.18 -4.80
C GLY A 50 -18.28 -10.58 -5.40
N THR A 51 -17.30 -10.18 -4.58
CA THR A 51 -16.03 -9.54 -5.01
C THR A 51 -15.36 -10.26 -6.17
N VAL A 52 -15.17 -11.58 -6.05
CA VAL A 52 -14.44 -12.39 -7.04
C VAL A 52 -15.21 -12.50 -8.37
N THR A 53 -16.51 -12.66 -8.29
CA THR A 53 -17.39 -12.75 -9.48
C THR A 53 -17.35 -11.44 -10.26
N ILE A 54 -17.53 -10.30 -9.58
CA ILE A 54 -17.51 -8.98 -10.22
C ILE A 54 -16.14 -8.71 -10.87
N LEU A 55 -15.03 -9.06 -10.20
CA LEU A 55 -13.69 -8.90 -10.77
C LEU A 55 -13.50 -9.72 -12.04
N ALA A 56 -14.02 -10.96 -12.09
CA ALA A 56 -13.93 -11.80 -13.26
C ALA A 56 -14.73 -11.23 -14.44
N GLU A 57 -15.93 -10.72 -14.18
CA GLU A 57 -16.80 -10.09 -15.20
C GLU A 57 -16.15 -8.81 -15.75
N LEU A 58 -15.66 -7.94 -14.90
CA LEU A 58 -15.01 -6.69 -15.31
C LEU A 58 -13.72 -6.95 -16.11
N ALA A 59 -12.89 -7.91 -15.68
CA ALA A 59 -11.65 -8.24 -16.38
C ALA A 59 -11.87 -8.86 -17.76
N ALA A 60 -13.05 -9.42 -18.04
CA ALA A 60 -13.42 -9.88 -19.38
C ALA A 60 -13.68 -8.72 -20.36
N CYS A 61 -14.02 -7.53 -19.83
CA CYS A 61 -14.35 -6.33 -20.62
C CYS A 61 -13.24 -5.27 -20.63
N LEU A 62 -12.35 -5.30 -19.63
CA LEU A 62 -11.29 -4.29 -19.40
C LEU A 62 -9.92 -4.96 -19.53
N PRO A 63 -9.22 -4.85 -20.65
CA PRO A 63 -7.92 -5.50 -20.86
C PRO A 63 -6.82 -4.99 -19.90
N GLU A 64 -6.97 -3.78 -19.36
CA GLU A 64 -6.06 -3.20 -18.37
C GLU A 64 -6.28 -3.76 -16.95
N LEU A 65 -7.42 -4.40 -16.69
CA LEU A 65 -7.75 -4.97 -15.38
C LEU A 65 -7.28 -6.42 -15.30
N ARG A 66 -6.41 -6.67 -14.35
CA ARG A 66 -5.97 -8.01 -13.96
C ARG A 66 -6.31 -8.24 -12.50
N TRP A 67 -6.56 -9.47 -12.12
CA TRP A 67 -6.87 -9.80 -10.74
C TRP A 67 -6.34 -11.18 -10.34
N PHE A 68 -6.31 -11.41 -9.02
CA PHE A 68 -6.07 -12.72 -8.43
C PHE A 68 -6.84 -12.85 -7.12
N HIS A 69 -7.02 -14.10 -6.67
CA HIS A 69 -7.64 -14.40 -5.39
C HIS A 69 -6.71 -15.25 -4.53
N LEU A 70 -6.58 -14.88 -3.26
CA LEU A 70 -5.94 -15.68 -2.22
C LEU A 70 -7.02 -16.19 -1.28
N PRO A 71 -6.97 -17.48 -0.86
CA PRO A 71 -8.02 -18.08 -0.02
C PRO A 71 -8.06 -17.46 1.39
N ASP A 72 -6.94 -16.97 1.87
CA ASP A 72 -6.80 -16.43 3.22
C ASP A 72 -6.77 -14.91 3.23
N LYS A 73 -7.38 -14.33 4.27
CA LYS A 73 -7.27 -12.90 4.55
C LYS A 73 -5.85 -12.51 4.91
N GLY A 74 -5.30 -11.50 4.21
CA GLY A 74 -3.95 -11.02 4.46
C GLY A 74 -3.47 -10.04 3.41
N VAL A 75 -3.56 -8.73 3.72
CA VAL A 75 -3.16 -7.66 2.81
C VAL A 75 -1.67 -7.69 2.45
N GLY A 76 -0.80 -8.06 3.37
CA GLY A 76 0.63 -8.21 3.09
C GLY A 76 0.92 -9.39 2.16
N ALA A 77 0.19 -10.53 2.33
CA ALA A 77 0.29 -11.65 1.39
C ALA A 77 -0.18 -11.24 0.00
N ALA A 78 -1.28 -10.49 -0.10
CA ALA A 78 -1.77 -9.96 -1.37
C ALA A 78 -0.76 -8.98 -2.01
N PHE A 79 -0.13 -8.11 -1.22
CA PHE A 79 0.90 -7.21 -1.72
C PHE A 79 2.12 -7.97 -2.27
N ARG A 80 2.60 -8.99 -1.56
CA ARG A 80 3.72 -9.83 -2.02
C ARG A 80 3.40 -10.51 -3.35
N GLU A 81 2.20 -11.06 -3.49
CA GLU A 81 1.73 -11.67 -4.72
C GLU A 81 1.62 -10.64 -5.85
N ALA A 82 1.12 -9.45 -5.55
CA ALA A 82 1.00 -8.36 -6.51
C ALA A 82 2.36 -7.91 -7.05
N VAL A 83 3.36 -7.74 -6.20
CA VAL A 83 4.73 -7.38 -6.65
C VAL A 83 5.29 -8.43 -7.60
N SER A 84 5.04 -9.72 -7.33
CA SER A 84 5.47 -10.81 -8.21
C SER A 84 4.77 -10.77 -9.57
N ARG A 85 3.48 -10.42 -9.62
CA ARG A 85 2.64 -10.38 -10.82
C ARG A 85 2.70 -9.08 -11.61
N ALA A 86 3.13 -7.99 -10.97
CA ALA A 86 3.20 -6.67 -11.59
C ALA A 86 4.00 -6.71 -12.92
N VAL A 87 3.43 -6.14 -13.98
CA VAL A 87 4.07 -6.07 -15.31
C VAL A 87 5.09 -4.95 -15.36
N PHE A 88 4.78 -3.82 -14.72
CA PHE A 88 5.61 -2.63 -14.78
C PHE A 88 6.55 -2.48 -13.59
N ASP A 89 7.62 -1.69 -13.79
CA ASP A 89 8.66 -1.48 -12.76
C ASP A 89 8.26 -0.47 -11.69
N ARG A 90 7.19 0.30 -11.90
CA ARG A 90 6.64 1.24 -10.92
C ARG A 90 5.30 0.75 -10.44
N ILE A 91 5.17 0.55 -9.13
CA ILE A 91 3.95 0.04 -8.48
C ILE A 91 3.42 1.13 -7.57
N VAL A 92 2.14 1.48 -7.71
CA VAL A 92 1.44 2.37 -6.79
C VAL A 92 0.31 1.60 -6.12
N THR A 93 0.21 1.69 -4.81
CA THR A 93 -0.88 1.05 -4.05
C THR A 93 -1.94 2.07 -3.63
N VAL A 94 -3.19 1.70 -3.73
CA VAL A 94 -4.36 2.48 -3.27
C VAL A 94 -5.41 1.55 -2.68
N ASP A 95 -6.29 2.08 -1.83
CA ASP A 95 -7.47 1.35 -1.34
C ASP A 95 -8.61 1.37 -2.37
N MET A 96 -9.46 0.33 -2.39
CA MET A 96 -10.58 0.21 -3.33
C MET A 96 -11.62 1.34 -3.17
N ASP A 97 -11.73 1.95 -2.00
CA ASP A 97 -12.66 3.05 -1.77
C ASP A 97 -12.20 4.38 -2.38
N LEU A 98 -11.00 4.42 -2.93
CA LEU A 98 -10.39 5.62 -3.48
C LEU A 98 -10.54 6.85 -2.56
N SER A 99 -10.41 6.61 -1.24
CA SER A 99 -10.53 7.64 -0.20
C SER A 99 -9.37 8.64 -0.22
N ILE A 100 -8.30 8.32 -0.93
CA ILE A 100 -7.18 9.24 -1.18
C ILE A 100 -7.36 10.00 -2.49
N ASP A 101 -6.78 11.19 -2.59
CA ASP A 101 -6.69 11.94 -3.85
C ASP A 101 -5.90 11.14 -4.89
N LEU A 102 -6.54 10.80 -6.01
CA LEU A 102 -5.92 10.03 -7.11
C LEU A 102 -4.69 10.73 -7.70
N ASN A 103 -4.53 12.04 -7.52
CA ASN A 103 -3.31 12.74 -7.90
C ASN A 103 -2.06 12.20 -7.19
N PHE A 104 -2.23 11.45 -6.08
CA PHE A 104 -1.13 10.70 -5.49
C PHE A 104 -0.51 9.71 -6.48
N ILE A 105 -1.32 9.04 -7.29
CA ILE A 105 -0.86 8.06 -8.29
C ILE A 105 0.08 8.75 -9.29
N LYS A 106 -0.35 9.88 -9.86
CA LYS A 106 0.46 10.67 -10.80
C LYS A 106 1.75 11.18 -10.16
N LYS A 107 1.67 11.76 -8.96
CA LYS A 107 2.83 12.27 -8.22
C LYS A 107 3.79 11.15 -7.81
N GLY A 108 3.26 10.03 -7.31
CA GLY A 108 4.04 8.86 -6.94
C GLY A 108 4.80 8.28 -8.13
N TYR A 109 4.12 8.10 -9.26
CA TYR A 109 4.75 7.65 -10.50
C TYR A 109 5.91 8.57 -10.93
N ALA A 110 5.69 9.89 -10.95
CA ALA A 110 6.73 10.85 -11.35
C ALA A 110 7.91 10.86 -10.37
N LEU A 111 7.65 10.85 -9.05
CA LEU A 111 8.71 10.87 -8.04
C LEU A 111 9.56 9.60 -8.02
N LEU A 112 9.04 8.46 -8.49
CA LEU A 112 9.84 7.25 -8.68
C LEU A 112 10.92 7.40 -9.76
N GLU A 113 11.00 8.50 -10.49
CA GLU A 113 12.16 8.80 -11.35
C GLU A 113 13.44 8.96 -10.53
N ASP A 114 13.35 9.68 -9.39
CA ASP A 114 14.49 10.02 -8.55
C ASP A 114 14.50 9.31 -7.20
N HIS A 115 13.42 8.61 -6.84
CA HIS A 115 13.26 7.92 -5.55
C HIS A 115 12.89 6.46 -5.76
N ASP A 116 13.19 5.65 -4.76
CA ASP A 116 12.93 4.21 -4.78
C ASP A 116 11.58 3.87 -4.15
N MET A 117 11.10 4.74 -3.25
CA MET A 117 9.78 4.63 -2.63
C MET A 117 9.18 6.02 -2.35
N VAL A 118 7.87 6.15 -2.53
CA VAL A 118 7.11 7.35 -2.12
C VAL A 118 6.05 6.95 -1.10
N VAL A 119 6.04 7.66 0.03
CA VAL A 119 5.12 7.44 1.15
C VAL A 119 4.09 8.56 1.17
N GLY A 120 2.82 8.25 0.93
CA GLY A 120 1.74 9.20 1.17
C GLY A 120 1.49 9.36 2.68
N SER A 121 1.33 10.59 3.15
CA SER A 121 1.06 10.89 4.56
C SER A 121 -0.18 11.73 4.72
N LYS A 122 -1.18 11.19 5.42
CA LYS A 122 -2.39 11.93 5.81
C LYS A 122 -2.16 12.85 7.00
N LEU A 123 -1.12 12.63 7.80
CA LEU A 123 -0.79 13.50 8.93
C LEU A 123 -0.19 14.83 8.46
N THR A 124 0.51 14.82 7.34
CA THR A 124 1.00 16.05 6.69
C THR A 124 -0.02 16.63 5.71
N GLY A 125 -1.11 15.91 5.42
CA GLY A 125 -2.22 16.30 4.55
C GLY A 125 -3.51 16.61 5.31
N LYS A 126 -4.62 16.72 4.57
CA LYS A 126 -5.98 16.90 5.14
C LYS A 126 -6.60 15.54 5.44
N GLN A 127 -7.21 15.39 6.63
CA GLN A 127 -7.91 14.17 7.03
C GLN A 127 -9.20 14.48 7.81
N HIS A 128 -10.22 13.64 7.59
CA HIS A 128 -11.46 13.65 8.36
C HIS A 128 -11.59 12.28 9.05
N ARG A 129 -11.17 12.20 10.32
CA ARG A 129 -11.15 10.95 11.11
C ARG A 129 -11.47 11.21 12.58
N SER A 130 -11.91 10.16 13.30
CA SER A 130 -12.09 10.20 14.75
C SER A 130 -10.79 10.56 15.47
N TRP A 131 -10.86 11.44 16.49
CA TRP A 131 -9.71 11.89 17.26
C TRP A 131 -8.96 10.74 17.97
N MET A 132 -9.68 9.70 18.43
CA MET A 132 -9.07 8.51 19.06
C MET A 132 -8.17 7.73 18.08
N ARG A 133 -8.60 7.61 16.82
CA ARG A 133 -7.78 6.97 15.77
C ARG A 133 -6.55 7.79 15.42
N CYS A 134 -6.70 9.11 15.41
CA CYS A 134 -5.57 10.02 15.21
C CYS A 134 -4.57 9.90 16.36
N ALA A 135 -5.03 9.88 17.61
CA ALA A 135 -4.16 9.75 18.79
C ALA A 135 -3.41 8.40 18.80
N ALA A 136 -4.11 7.29 18.55
CA ALA A 136 -3.49 5.96 18.49
C ALA A 136 -2.45 5.85 17.35
N SER A 137 -2.76 6.40 16.17
CA SER A 137 -1.83 6.45 15.04
C SER A 137 -0.59 7.29 15.37
N ASN A 138 -0.78 8.48 15.97
CA ASN A 138 0.32 9.34 16.36
C ASN A 138 1.23 8.67 17.39
N LEU A 139 0.65 8.03 18.41
CA LEU A 139 1.43 7.31 19.42
C LEU A 139 2.29 6.21 18.76
N PHE A 140 1.69 5.40 17.89
CA PHE A 140 2.43 4.36 17.16
C PHE A 140 3.58 4.95 16.34
N ILE A 141 3.34 6.04 15.60
CA ILE A 141 4.34 6.70 14.76
C ILE A 141 5.49 7.26 15.63
N GLN A 142 5.19 7.92 16.76
CA GLN A 142 6.23 8.44 17.65
C GLN A 142 7.10 7.31 18.22
N ILE A 143 6.50 6.20 18.62
CA ILE A 143 7.24 5.05 19.13
C ILE A 143 8.05 4.40 18.00
N ALA A 144 7.52 4.28 16.78
CA ALA A 144 8.25 3.75 15.63
C ALA A 144 9.45 4.66 15.26
N LYS A 145 9.27 5.98 15.24
CA LYS A 145 10.35 6.95 15.03
C LYS A 145 11.48 6.76 16.05
N TRP A 146 11.11 6.69 17.32
CA TRP A 146 12.10 6.54 18.41
C TRP A 146 12.82 5.19 18.38
N LEU A 147 12.10 4.09 18.12
CA LEU A 147 12.67 2.74 18.13
C LEU A 147 13.50 2.42 16.87
N LEU A 148 13.11 2.93 15.71
CA LEU A 148 13.69 2.55 14.42
C LEU A 148 14.53 3.67 13.79
N ASP A 149 14.63 4.83 14.45
CA ASP A 149 15.34 6.02 13.96
C ASP A 149 14.89 6.43 12.54
N MET A 150 13.56 6.49 12.33
CA MET A 150 12.96 6.81 11.04
C MET A 150 12.07 8.04 11.15
N ASP A 151 12.20 8.99 10.25
CA ASP A 151 11.43 10.24 10.27
C ASP A 151 10.28 10.24 9.22
N PHE A 152 9.36 9.27 9.31
CA PHE A 152 8.14 9.21 8.51
C PHE A 152 6.90 9.43 9.38
N HIS A 153 5.85 10.01 8.80
CA HIS A 153 4.64 10.41 9.53
C HIS A 153 3.45 9.48 9.28
N ASP A 154 3.50 8.58 8.29
CA ASP A 154 2.39 7.65 8.03
C ASP A 154 2.84 6.31 7.44
N TYR A 155 2.55 5.24 8.18
CA TYR A 155 2.78 3.86 7.73
C TYR A 155 1.47 3.11 7.42
N SER A 156 0.31 3.72 7.69
CA SER A 156 -0.95 2.98 7.75
C SER A 156 -1.83 3.12 6.52
N ILE A 157 -1.62 4.16 5.71
CA ILE A 157 -2.41 4.40 4.50
C ILE A 157 -1.87 3.56 3.34
N ALA A 158 -2.76 3.10 2.45
CA ALA A 158 -2.36 2.34 1.27
C ALA A 158 -1.57 3.17 0.25
N ALA A 159 -1.70 4.52 0.27
CA ALA A 159 -1.00 5.42 -0.64
C ALA A 159 0.52 5.29 -0.54
N LYS A 160 1.07 4.36 -1.28
CA LYS A 160 2.52 4.11 -1.39
C LYS A 160 2.88 3.87 -2.86
N ALA A 161 4.06 4.31 -3.25
CA ALA A 161 4.62 4.00 -4.56
C ALA A 161 6.01 3.38 -4.41
N TYR A 162 6.31 2.39 -5.23
CA TYR A 162 7.52 1.58 -5.11
C TYR A 162 8.18 1.36 -6.46
N ARG A 163 9.51 1.36 -6.51
CA ARG A 163 10.22 0.67 -7.57
C ARG A 163 10.15 -0.84 -7.30
N LYS A 164 9.72 -1.62 -8.30
CA LYS A 164 9.57 -3.07 -8.18
C LYS A 164 10.89 -3.74 -7.77
N GLU A 165 12.00 -3.29 -8.33
CA GLU A 165 13.33 -3.79 -8.00
C GLU A 165 13.62 -3.66 -6.49
N MET A 166 13.41 -2.47 -5.92
CA MET A 166 13.64 -2.21 -4.50
C MET A 166 12.77 -3.10 -3.62
N VAL A 167 11.44 -3.10 -3.84
CA VAL A 167 10.52 -3.85 -2.98
C VAL A 167 10.69 -5.37 -3.11
N SER A 168 11.16 -5.85 -4.24
CA SER A 168 11.43 -7.28 -4.47
C SER A 168 12.49 -7.84 -3.53
N ASN A 169 13.42 -7.02 -3.06
CA ASN A 169 14.46 -7.42 -2.10
C ASN A 169 13.87 -7.75 -0.71
N TYR A 170 12.65 -7.31 -0.43
CA TYR A 170 12.02 -7.46 0.88
C TYR A 170 10.84 -8.42 0.91
N LEU A 171 10.50 -9.09 -0.19
CA LEU A 171 9.34 -9.99 -0.27
C LEU A 171 9.29 -11.04 0.83
N ASN A 172 10.45 -11.59 1.22
CA ASN A 172 10.56 -12.58 2.28
C ASN A 172 10.39 -12.00 3.70
N ARG A 173 10.42 -10.67 3.84
CA ARG A 173 10.26 -9.93 5.11
C ARG A 173 8.87 -9.33 5.26
N ILE A 174 8.00 -9.48 4.25
CA ILE A 174 6.62 -9.01 4.26
C ILE A 174 5.78 -9.97 5.09
N ASP A 175 5.17 -9.45 6.18
CA ASP A 175 4.20 -10.20 6.98
C ASP A 175 2.88 -10.42 6.23
N LYS A 176 2.05 -11.33 6.72
CA LYS A 176 0.75 -11.63 6.10
C LYS A 176 -0.25 -10.47 6.16
N HIS A 177 -0.11 -9.57 7.15
CA HIS A 177 -1.11 -8.53 7.48
C HIS A 177 -0.65 -7.12 7.14
N THR A 178 -0.77 -6.18 8.09
CA THR A 178 -0.65 -4.73 7.86
C THR A 178 0.70 -4.13 8.25
N PHE A 179 1.58 -4.88 8.92
CA PHE A 179 2.85 -4.36 9.41
C PHE A 179 3.93 -4.25 8.32
N TYR A 180 3.74 -4.93 7.18
CA TYR A 180 4.73 -5.00 6.10
C TYR A 180 5.23 -3.63 5.62
N VAL A 181 4.39 -2.59 5.64
CA VAL A 181 4.80 -1.24 5.22
C VAL A 181 5.90 -0.70 6.13
N VAL A 182 5.74 -0.84 7.46
CA VAL A 182 6.76 -0.43 8.44
C VAL A 182 8.06 -1.20 8.20
N SER A 183 7.96 -2.51 7.98
CA SER A 183 9.10 -3.38 7.71
C SER A 183 9.85 -2.94 6.44
N ILE A 184 9.13 -2.71 5.33
CA ILE A 184 9.75 -2.26 4.07
C ILE A 184 10.44 -0.90 4.26
N VAL A 185 9.76 0.09 4.87
CA VAL A 185 10.34 1.42 5.10
C VAL A 185 11.60 1.31 5.94
N CYS A 186 11.57 0.53 7.04
CA CYS A 186 12.71 0.35 7.92
C CYS A 186 13.92 -0.22 7.18
N HIS A 187 13.73 -1.30 6.45
CA HIS A 187 14.83 -1.92 5.70
C HIS A 187 15.32 -1.04 4.56
N ALA A 188 14.41 -0.41 3.81
CA ALA A 188 14.79 0.46 2.71
C ALA A 188 15.59 1.68 3.16
N VAL A 189 15.24 2.30 4.31
CA VAL A 189 16.03 3.39 4.89
C VAL A 189 17.43 2.92 5.27
N ARG A 190 17.55 1.76 5.93
CA ARG A 190 18.83 1.20 6.36
C ARG A 190 19.73 0.79 5.20
N ASP A 191 19.13 0.26 4.14
CA ASP A 191 19.87 -0.14 2.95
C ASP A 191 20.22 1.06 2.04
N GLY A 192 19.92 2.31 2.49
CA GLY A 192 20.31 3.54 1.83
C GLY A 192 19.46 3.91 0.60
N TYR A 193 18.27 3.32 0.43
CA TYR A 193 17.34 3.70 -0.62
C TYR A 193 16.77 5.11 -0.40
N ARG A 194 16.44 5.77 -1.50
CA ARG A 194 15.88 7.14 -1.47
C ARG A 194 14.37 7.09 -1.31
N LEU A 195 13.89 7.43 -0.11
CA LEU A 195 12.47 7.50 0.20
C LEU A 195 12.00 8.95 0.26
N LYS A 196 10.77 9.21 -0.21
CA LYS A 196 10.14 10.54 -0.16
C LYS A 196 8.76 10.44 0.46
N GLU A 197 8.50 11.24 1.49
CA GLU A 197 7.14 11.41 2.01
C GLU A 197 6.47 12.63 1.38
N ILE A 198 5.20 12.50 0.99
CA ILE A 198 4.38 13.58 0.42
C ILE A 198 3.01 13.63 1.09
N PRO A 199 2.44 14.85 1.27
CA PRO A 199 1.11 14.99 1.83
C PRO A 199 0.04 14.42 0.88
N VAL A 200 -0.97 13.74 1.46
CA VAL A 200 -2.15 13.28 0.73
C VAL A 200 -3.41 13.76 1.42
N THR A 201 -4.43 14.11 0.64
CA THR A 201 -5.77 14.34 1.15
C THR A 201 -6.46 13.00 1.26
N CYS A 202 -7.00 12.70 2.44
CA CYS A 202 -7.76 11.48 2.70
C CYS A 202 -9.16 11.87 3.21
N VAL A 203 -10.19 11.45 2.48
CA VAL A 203 -11.60 11.61 2.88
C VAL A 203 -12.13 10.22 3.20
N ASP A 204 -12.02 9.83 4.46
CA ASP A 204 -12.50 8.54 4.96
C ASP A 204 -13.94 8.70 5.45
N LEU A 205 -14.89 8.36 4.60
CA LEU A 205 -16.33 8.46 4.89
C LEU A 205 -16.90 7.16 5.49
N ARG A 206 -16.10 6.10 5.58
CA ARG A 206 -16.55 4.79 6.06
C ARG A 206 -16.13 4.53 7.50
N GLU A 207 -16.96 3.78 8.22
CA GLU A 207 -16.53 3.16 9.47
C GLU A 207 -15.50 2.08 9.18
N SER A 208 -14.32 2.22 9.79
CA SER A 208 -13.26 1.22 9.62
C SER A 208 -13.68 -0.13 10.22
N ARG A 209 -13.56 -1.18 9.45
CA ARG A 209 -13.80 -2.57 9.87
C ARG A 209 -12.69 -3.13 10.78
N PHE A 210 -11.65 -2.34 11.10
CA PHE A 210 -10.55 -2.77 11.95
C PHE A 210 -10.84 -2.55 13.43
N ASN A 211 -10.64 -3.61 14.24
CA ASN A 211 -10.64 -3.48 15.68
C ASN A 211 -9.34 -2.81 16.14
N LEU A 212 -9.45 -1.54 16.59
CA LEU A 212 -8.32 -0.70 16.98
C LEU A 212 -7.41 -1.36 18.04
N ILE A 213 -8.00 -2.10 18.97
CA ILE A 213 -7.26 -2.73 20.07
C ILE A 213 -6.41 -3.88 19.54
N HIS A 214 -7.03 -4.77 18.75
CA HIS A 214 -6.33 -5.93 18.18
C HIS A 214 -5.22 -5.49 17.20
N GLU A 215 -5.53 -4.53 16.34
CA GLU A 215 -4.55 -3.97 15.41
C GLU A 215 -3.40 -3.26 16.13
N GLY A 216 -3.69 -2.57 17.24
CA GLY A 216 -2.69 -1.94 18.08
C GLY A 216 -1.71 -2.96 18.66
N PHE A 217 -2.20 -3.99 19.35
CA PHE A 217 -1.33 -5.04 19.90
C PHE A 217 -0.51 -5.74 18.83
N TYR A 218 -1.10 -6.03 17.68
CA TYR A 218 -0.41 -6.64 16.55
C TYR A 218 0.75 -5.74 16.04
N LYS A 219 0.50 -4.47 15.81
CA LYS A 219 1.50 -3.52 15.32
C LYS A 219 2.62 -3.27 16.31
N PHE A 220 2.29 -3.07 17.61
CA PHE A 220 3.32 -2.87 18.64
C PHE A 220 4.17 -4.12 18.88
N GLY A 221 3.56 -5.31 18.87
CA GLY A 221 4.30 -6.57 19.00
C GLY A 221 5.30 -6.79 17.84
N ASN A 222 4.87 -6.52 16.61
CA ASN A 222 5.75 -6.62 15.45
C ASN A 222 6.82 -5.52 15.41
N LEU A 223 6.50 -4.29 15.85
CA LEU A 223 7.46 -3.21 15.98
C LEU A 223 8.59 -3.56 16.95
N PHE A 224 8.23 -4.10 18.12
CA PHE A 224 9.20 -4.54 19.10
C PHE A 224 10.07 -5.71 18.59
N ARG A 225 9.43 -6.67 17.91
CA ARG A 225 10.15 -7.79 17.28
C ARG A 225 11.12 -7.29 16.21
N LEU A 226 10.70 -6.37 15.34
CA LEU A 226 11.55 -5.78 14.32
C LEU A 226 12.75 -5.07 14.97
N CYS A 227 12.51 -4.27 16.01
CA CYS A 227 13.58 -3.61 16.76
C CYS A 227 14.59 -4.62 17.29
N LEU A 228 14.15 -5.70 17.95
CA LEU A 228 15.05 -6.72 18.49
C LEU A 228 15.85 -7.45 17.42
N THR A 229 15.25 -7.76 16.26
CA THR A 229 15.96 -8.44 15.18
C THR A 229 17.00 -7.54 14.53
N GLU A 230 16.68 -6.28 14.38
CA GLU A 230 17.56 -5.29 13.74
C GLU A 230 18.70 -4.81 14.65
N TYR A 231 18.50 -4.75 15.99
CA TYR A 231 19.57 -4.46 16.94
C TYR A 231 20.54 -5.64 17.14
N ARG A 232 20.09 -6.88 16.88
CA ARG A 232 20.97 -8.08 16.99
C ARG A 232 21.90 -8.26 15.80
N HIS A 233 21.68 -7.56 14.70
CA HIS A 233 22.53 -7.59 13.52
C HIS A 233 22.85 -6.14 13.08
N PRO A 234 23.65 -5.38 13.86
CA PRO A 234 24.26 -4.17 13.32
C PRO A 234 25.15 -4.63 12.17
N HIS A 235 25.01 -4.01 11.01
CA HIS A 235 25.73 -4.35 9.79
C HIS A 235 27.23 -4.55 10.06
N THR A 236 27.74 -5.79 9.82
CA THR A 236 29.15 -6.06 9.58
C THR A 236 29.47 -5.77 8.12
#